data_35b8f79015caf814e045bb4183640c30
#
_entry.id   35b8f79015caf814e045bb4183640c30
#
_cell.length_a   1.000
_cell.length_b   1.000
_cell.length_c   1.000
_cell.angle_alpha   90.00
_cell.angle_beta   90.00
_cell.angle_gamma   90.00
#
_symmetry.space_group_name_H-M   'P 1'
#
loop_
_entity.id
_entity.type
_entity.pdbx_description
1 polymer ?
#
loop_
_entity_poly.entity_id
_entity_poly.type
_entity_poly.pdbx_seq_one_letter_code
_entity_poly.pdbx_strand_id
1 'polypeptide(L)'
;MAASSFLDSEATFTQQATEAGLGEQWIDALKGNSLSTFAKLSFAVAGPGVAATDDQINAFLGTLRPGVAPSIADMAAFKRVLFESQTLMMHSLKATARGEETTPKKMSAPEREARLELQRQTFRGLDISGPLEPAHSLYDLCASMVEKNEVAYIGPTKCLSRQQELMGSKPEKELQLDVSKTSLVVKEQANSAEIHITSDLSLYQALQRRTLALDLTGIASYEVMRIWIDRLFALYAQSPAPGFSKMKAFMK
;
A
#
# COMPACT_ATOMS: atom_id res chain seq x y z
N MET A 1 -5.19 -11.35 0.09
CA MET A 1 -4.90 -10.72 -1.24
C MET A 1 -3.47 -10.21 -1.19
N ALA A 2 -2.63 -10.57 -2.16
CA ALA A 2 -1.25 -10.08 -2.22
C ALA A 2 -1.23 -8.54 -2.26
N ALA A 3 -0.18 -7.92 -1.72
CA ALA A 3 0.04 -6.49 -1.93
C ALA A 3 0.18 -6.27 -3.43
N SER A 4 -0.79 -5.56 -4.04
CA SER A 4 -0.72 -5.27 -5.46
C SER A 4 0.46 -4.34 -5.72
N SER A 5 1.28 -4.67 -6.69
CA SER A 5 2.33 -3.75 -7.14
C SER A 5 1.65 -2.46 -7.65
N PHE A 6 2.38 -1.35 -7.69
CA PHE A 6 1.86 -0.09 -8.25
C PHE A 6 1.21 -0.30 -9.64
N LEU A 7 1.78 -1.21 -10.43
CA LEU A 7 1.30 -1.54 -11.79
C LEU A 7 -0.02 -2.33 -11.78
N ASP A 8 -0.32 -3.05 -10.71
CA ASP A 8 -1.50 -3.90 -10.57
C ASP A 8 -2.58 -3.27 -9.67
N SER A 9 -2.35 -2.05 -9.16
CA SER A 9 -3.31 -1.32 -8.32
C SER A 9 -4.38 -0.64 -9.16
N GLU A 10 -5.63 -1.10 -9.02
CA GLU A 10 -6.79 -0.49 -9.66
C GLU A 10 -7.07 0.92 -9.11
N ALA A 11 -6.88 1.14 -7.80
CA ALA A 11 -7.09 2.44 -7.18
C ALA A 11 -6.11 3.48 -7.73
N THR A 12 -4.83 3.11 -7.84
CA THR A 12 -3.80 3.99 -8.42
C THR A 12 -4.08 4.30 -9.89
N PHE A 13 -4.48 3.27 -10.67
CA PHE A 13 -4.85 3.44 -12.07
C PHE A 13 -6.05 4.40 -12.21
N THR A 14 -7.09 4.20 -11.42
CA THR A 14 -8.30 5.04 -11.47
C THR A 14 -7.97 6.49 -11.17
N GLN A 15 -7.17 6.75 -10.14
CA GLN A 15 -6.73 8.11 -9.81
C GLN A 15 -5.97 8.75 -10.97
N GLN A 16 -4.96 8.06 -11.51
CA GLN A 16 -4.15 8.59 -12.63
C GLN A 16 -4.98 8.82 -13.90
N ALA A 17 -5.91 7.92 -14.21
CA ALA A 17 -6.82 8.10 -15.35
C ALA A 17 -7.73 9.33 -15.17
N THR A 18 -8.22 9.57 -13.96
CA THR A 18 -8.99 10.76 -13.61
C THR A 18 -8.15 12.04 -13.71
N GLU A 19 -6.93 12.02 -13.18
CA GLU A 19 -5.97 13.14 -13.28
C GLU A 19 -5.54 13.43 -14.73
N ALA A 20 -5.50 12.41 -15.58
CA ALA A 20 -5.26 12.57 -17.02
C ALA A 20 -6.47 13.19 -17.76
N GLY A 21 -7.63 13.27 -17.10
CA GLY A 21 -8.86 13.83 -17.66
C GLY A 21 -9.71 12.80 -18.42
N LEU A 22 -9.48 11.50 -18.23
CA LEU A 22 -10.32 10.47 -18.83
C LEU A 22 -11.70 10.46 -18.18
N GLY A 23 -12.77 10.54 -18.97
CA GLY A 23 -14.13 10.57 -18.47
C GLY A 23 -14.50 9.29 -17.70
N GLU A 24 -15.27 9.43 -16.63
CA GLU A 24 -15.69 8.33 -15.73
C GLU A 24 -16.28 7.14 -16.50
N GLN A 25 -17.09 7.44 -17.51
CA GLN A 25 -17.69 6.44 -18.41
C GLN A 25 -16.66 5.52 -19.11
N TRP A 26 -15.47 6.02 -19.39
CA TRP A 26 -14.39 5.25 -20.01
C TRP A 26 -13.62 4.45 -18.95
N ILE A 27 -13.44 5.03 -17.77
CA ILE A 27 -12.84 4.33 -16.62
C ILE A 27 -13.69 3.13 -16.23
N ASP A 28 -15.01 3.29 -16.16
CA ASP A 28 -15.94 2.20 -15.85
C ASP A 28 -15.96 1.14 -16.95
N ALA A 29 -15.89 1.54 -18.23
CA ALA A 29 -15.77 0.60 -19.33
C ALA A 29 -14.47 -0.22 -19.26
N LEU A 30 -13.35 0.39 -18.88
CA LEU A 30 -12.08 -0.31 -18.65
C LEU A 30 -12.19 -1.30 -17.47
N LYS A 31 -12.82 -0.89 -16.36
CA LYS A 31 -13.08 -1.77 -15.21
C LYS A 31 -13.96 -2.95 -15.60
N GLY A 32 -15.05 -2.71 -16.31
CA GLY A 32 -15.96 -3.75 -16.79
C GLY A 32 -15.30 -4.78 -17.69
N ASN A 33 -14.25 -4.40 -18.41
CA ASN A 33 -13.44 -5.28 -19.25
C ASN A 33 -12.17 -5.79 -18.55
N SER A 34 -12.05 -5.61 -17.24
CA SER A 34 -10.88 -6.03 -16.43
C SER A 34 -9.55 -5.42 -16.87
N LEU A 35 -9.56 -4.23 -17.48
CA LEU A 35 -8.40 -3.47 -17.96
C LEU A 35 -8.05 -2.28 -17.06
N SER A 36 -8.41 -2.34 -15.80
CA SER A 36 -8.30 -1.25 -14.83
C SER A 36 -6.95 -1.20 -14.11
N THR A 37 -5.88 -1.68 -14.71
CA THR A 37 -4.51 -1.59 -14.16
C THR A 37 -3.52 -1.22 -15.25
N PHE A 38 -2.40 -0.57 -14.86
CA PHE A 38 -1.34 -0.20 -15.81
C PHE A 38 -0.75 -1.43 -16.53
N ALA A 39 -0.54 -2.53 -15.78
CA ALA A 39 -0.01 -3.77 -16.34
C ALA A 39 -0.91 -4.30 -17.46
N LYS A 40 -2.21 -4.37 -17.24
CA LYS A 40 -3.17 -4.91 -18.22
C LYS A 40 -3.37 -3.97 -19.41
N LEU A 41 -3.53 -2.65 -19.15
CA LEU A 41 -3.74 -1.69 -20.21
C LEU A 41 -2.54 -1.56 -21.14
N SER A 42 -1.32 -1.73 -20.62
CA SER A 42 -0.08 -1.59 -21.41
C SER A 42 0.01 -2.52 -22.64
N PHE A 43 -0.73 -3.63 -22.62
CA PHE A 43 -0.79 -4.62 -23.70
C PHE A 43 -2.11 -4.62 -24.48
N ALA A 44 -3.07 -3.77 -24.10
CA ALA A 44 -4.44 -3.89 -24.63
C ALA A 44 -4.60 -3.37 -26.07
N VAL A 45 -3.81 -2.37 -26.50
CA VAL A 45 -3.93 -1.74 -27.83
C VAL A 45 -2.72 -2.08 -28.70
N ALA A 46 -1.52 -1.91 -28.16
CA ALA A 46 -0.26 -2.23 -28.83
C ALA A 46 0.72 -2.74 -27.78
N GLY A 47 1.73 -3.53 -28.19
CA GLY A 47 2.77 -4.00 -27.27
C GLY A 47 3.57 -2.83 -26.68
N PRO A 48 4.11 -2.98 -25.44
CA PRO A 48 4.95 -1.97 -24.85
C PRO A 48 6.15 -1.64 -25.73
N GLY A 49 6.37 -0.34 -25.97
CA GLY A 49 7.41 0.16 -26.85
C GLY A 49 6.98 0.38 -28.31
N VAL A 50 5.74 0.04 -28.66
CA VAL A 50 5.14 0.34 -29.96
C VAL A 50 4.07 1.42 -29.79
N ALA A 51 4.23 2.55 -30.48
CA ALA A 51 3.23 3.60 -30.45
C ALA A 51 1.94 3.12 -31.11
N ALA A 52 0.82 3.15 -30.40
CA ALA A 52 -0.50 2.88 -30.96
C ALA A 52 -0.92 4.01 -31.91
N THR A 53 -1.46 3.67 -33.07
CA THR A 53 -2.04 4.65 -34.01
C THR A 53 -3.39 5.13 -33.52
N ASP A 54 -3.83 6.28 -34.02
CA ASP A 54 -5.15 6.85 -33.70
C ASP A 54 -6.29 5.92 -34.11
N ASP A 55 -6.14 5.23 -35.22
CA ASP A 55 -7.15 4.25 -35.70
C ASP A 55 -7.24 3.05 -34.77
N GLN A 56 -6.12 2.53 -34.27
CA GLN A 56 -6.11 1.44 -33.29
C GLN A 56 -6.76 1.85 -31.97
N ILE A 57 -6.48 3.07 -31.50
CA ILE A 57 -7.09 3.59 -30.27
C ILE A 57 -8.60 3.80 -30.47
N ASN A 58 -9.02 4.38 -31.59
CA ASN A 58 -10.44 4.55 -31.89
C ASN A 58 -11.17 3.20 -31.98
N ALA A 59 -10.59 2.23 -32.68
CA ALA A 59 -11.14 0.89 -32.77
C ALA A 59 -11.27 0.24 -31.38
N PHE A 60 -10.24 0.36 -30.54
CA PHE A 60 -10.26 -0.17 -29.18
C PHE A 60 -11.33 0.49 -28.31
N LEU A 61 -11.42 1.84 -28.30
CA LEU A 61 -12.46 2.56 -27.57
C LEU A 61 -13.88 2.20 -28.09
N GLY A 62 -14.03 2.00 -29.39
CA GLY A 62 -15.26 1.54 -30.00
C GLY A 62 -15.67 0.12 -29.55
N THR A 63 -14.72 -0.76 -29.23
CA THR A 63 -15.02 -2.09 -28.64
C THR A 63 -15.42 -2.00 -27.16
N LEU A 64 -14.81 -1.06 -26.42
CA LEU A 64 -15.16 -0.84 -25.01
C LEU A 64 -16.58 -0.28 -24.85
N ARG A 65 -16.98 0.64 -25.73
CA ARG A 65 -18.31 1.25 -25.70
C ARG A 65 -18.89 1.35 -27.11
N PRO A 66 -19.58 0.30 -27.60
CA PRO A 66 -20.20 0.31 -28.92
C PRO A 66 -21.22 1.45 -29.07
N GLY A 67 -21.12 2.18 -30.18
CA GLY A 67 -22.04 3.28 -30.47
C GLY A 67 -21.73 4.62 -29.80
N VAL A 68 -20.67 4.71 -29.01
CA VAL A 68 -20.22 5.97 -28.39
C VAL A 68 -18.89 6.40 -29.02
N ALA A 69 -18.91 7.51 -29.74
CA ALA A 69 -17.67 8.09 -30.28
C ALA A 69 -16.93 8.83 -29.16
N PRO A 70 -15.61 8.58 -28.97
CA PRO A 70 -14.81 9.32 -28.00
C PRO A 70 -14.67 10.78 -28.44
N SER A 71 -14.72 11.71 -27.49
CA SER A 71 -14.38 13.10 -27.75
C SER A 71 -12.87 13.26 -28.01
N ILE A 72 -12.46 14.39 -28.56
CA ILE A 72 -11.02 14.71 -28.74
C ILE A 72 -10.31 14.73 -27.39
N ALA A 73 -10.98 15.20 -26.34
CA ALA A 73 -10.44 15.22 -24.98
C ALA A 73 -10.26 13.80 -24.43
N ASP A 74 -11.26 12.92 -24.60
CA ASP A 74 -11.16 11.52 -24.18
C ASP A 74 -10.03 10.80 -24.92
N MET A 75 -9.88 11.04 -26.22
CA MET A 75 -8.79 10.49 -27.01
C MET A 75 -7.41 10.93 -26.49
N ALA A 76 -7.25 12.22 -26.21
CA ALA A 76 -6.00 12.74 -25.67
C ALA A 76 -5.68 12.17 -24.28
N ALA A 77 -6.68 12.13 -23.40
CA ALA A 77 -6.57 11.55 -22.07
C ALA A 77 -6.22 10.05 -22.12
N PHE A 78 -6.92 9.28 -22.98
CA PHE A 78 -6.64 7.86 -23.14
C PHE A 78 -5.24 7.59 -23.68
N LYS A 79 -4.78 8.37 -24.70
CA LYS A 79 -3.41 8.28 -25.23
C LYS A 79 -2.38 8.49 -24.12
N ARG A 80 -2.59 9.48 -23.26
CA ARG A 80 -1.72 9.77 -22.14
C ARG A 80 -1.65 8.60 -21.18
N VAL A 81 -2.80 8.08 -20.73
CA VAL A 81 -2.88 6.93 -19.79
C VAL A 81 -2.23 5.68 -20.40
N LEU A 82 -2.47 5.41 -21.68
CA LEU A 82 -1.86 4.28 -22.39
C LEU A 82 -0.33 4.41 -22.45
N PHE A 83 0.17 5.59 -22.81
CA PHE A 83 1.62 5.87 -22.87
C PHE A 83 2.29 5.72 -21.49
N GLU A 84 1.67 6.27 -20.45
CA GLU A 84 2.14 6.11 -19.07
C GLU A 84 2.17 4.62 -18.67
N SER A 85 1.11 3.86 -18.97
CA SER A 85 1.02 2.42 -18.72
C SER A 85 2.16 1.64 -19.40
N GLN A 86 2.40 1.91 -20.68
CA GLN A 86 3.46 1.27 -21.45
C GLN A 86 4.85 1.63 -20.92
N THR A 87 5.08 2.90 -20.59
CA THR A 87 6.36 3.38 -20.06
C THR A 87 6.69 2.74 -18.71
N LEU A 88 5.72 2.69 -17.80
CA LEU A 88 5.86 2.06 -16.49
C LEU A 88 6.14 0.55 -16.62
N MET A 89 5.42 -0.12 -17.51
CA MET A 89 5.61 -1.56 -17.74
C MET A 89 6.98 -1.85 -18.35
N MET A 90 7.42 -1.07 -19.34
CA MET A 90 8.77 -1.19 -19.93
C MET A 90 9.87 -0.99 -18.90
N HIS A 91 9.72 -0.01 -18.01
CA HIS A 91 10.67 0.23 -16.92
C HIS A 91 10.73 -0.97 -15.98
N SER A 92 9.59 -1.50 -15.57
CA SER A 92 9.51 -2.67 -14.70
C SER A 92 10.14 -3.92 -15.33
N LEU A 93 9.85 -4.20 -16.60
CA LEU A 93 10.43 -5.34 -17.32
C LEU A 93 11.95 -5.21 -17.48
N LYS A 94 12.46 -4.01 -17.77
CA LYS A 94 13.91 -3.77 -17.86
C LYS A 94 14.60 -3.93 -16.51
N ALA A 95 14.01 -3.45 -15.41
CA ALA A 95 14.55 -3.64 -14.06
C ALA A 95 14.63 -5.13 -13.70
N THR A 96 13.55 -5.87 -13.97
CA THR A 96 13.52 -7.32 -13.75
C THR A 96 14.58 -8.05 -14.58
N ALA A 97 14.72 -7.68 -15.86
CA ALA A 97 15.71 -8.32 -16.76
C ALA A 97 17.17 -8.04 -16.34
N ARG A 98 17.42 -6.93 -15.66
CA ARG A 98 18.75 -6.58 -15.13
C ARG A 98 19.04 -7.20 -13.77
N GLY A 99 18.10 -7.91 -13.16
CA GLY A 99 18.22 -8.42 -11.79
C GLY A 99 18.37 -7.33 -10.75
N GLU A 100 17.93 -6.09 -11.05
CA GLU A 100 17.89 -5.01 -10.08
C GLU A 100 16.89 -5.41 -9.00
N GLU A 101 17.38 -5.59 -7.75
CA GLU A 101 16.50 -5.79 -6.60
C GLU A 101 15.55 -4.58 -6.53
N THR A 102 14.28 -4.83 -6.79
CA THR A 102 13.26 -3.81 -6.56
C THR A 102 13.23 -3.53 -5.08
N THR A 103 13.66 -2.33 -4.68
CA THR A 103 13.43 -1.84 -3.31
C THR A 103 11.99 -2.14 -2.95
N PRO A 104 11.70 -2.65 -1.72
CA PRO A 104 10.34 -2.99 -1.33
C PRO A 104 9.44 -1.81 -1.63
N LYS A 105 8.48 -2.04 -2.52
CA LYS A 105 7.60 -0.98 -3.02
C LYS A 105 6.66 -0.61 -1.88
N LYS A 106 6.76 0.63 -1.43
CA LYS A 106 5.76 1.19 -0.52
C LYS A 106 4.39 1.13 -1.17
N MET A 107 3.37 0.77 -0.39
CA MET A 107 2.00 0.81 -0.87
C MET A 107 1.66 2.23 -1.34
N SER A 108 1.10 2.38 -2.55
CA SER A 108 0.70 3.70 -3.05
C SER A 108 -0.38 4.32 -2.17
N ALA A 109 -0.41 5.65 -2.08
CA ALA A 109 -1.40 6.34 -1.26
C ALA A 109 -2.85 6.00 -1.67
N PRO A 110 -3.22 5.97 -2.97
CA PRO A 110 -4.57 5.60 -3.39
C PRO A 110 -4.95 4.17 -3.03
N GLU A 111 -4.02 3.23 -3.18
CA GLU A 111 -4.24 1.83 -2.80
C GLU A 111 -4.48 1.68 -1.31
N ARG A 112 -3.67 2.37 -0.51
CA ARG A 112 -3.82 2.36 0.95
C ARG A 112 -5.16 2.93 1.38
N GLU A 113 -5.57 4.07 0.82
CA GLU A 113 -6.86 4.70 1.14
C GLU A 113 -8.04 3.82 0.72
N ALA A 114 -8.00 3.22 -0.46
CA ALA A 114 -9.04 2.31 -0.92
C ALA A 114 -9.19 1.10 0.02
N ARG A 115 -8.08 0.51 0.48
CA ARG A 115 -8.10 -0.61 1.43
C ARG A 115 -8.56 -0.19 2.82
N LEU A 116 -8.16 0.99 3.30
CA LEU A 116 -8.62 1.55 4.57
C LEU A 116 -10.12 1.80 4.55
N GLU A 117 -10.63 2.35 3.46
CA GLU A 117 -12.08 2.58 3.31
C GLU A 117 -12.85 1.26 3.30
N LEU A 118 -12.37 0.25 2.55
CA LEU A 118 -12.96 -1.09 2.56
C LEU A 118 -12.93 -1.70 3.97
N GLN A 119 -11.83 -1.53 4.71
CA GLN A 119 -11.66 -2.03 6.07
C GLN A 119 -12.64 -1.35 7.03
N ARG A 120 -12.81 -0.01 6.95
CA ARG A 120 -13.81 0.75 7.72
C ARG A 120 -15.23 0.29 7.44
N GLN A 121 -15.55 0.02 6.17
CA GLN A 121 -16.87 -0.49 5.79
C GLN A 121 -17.12 -1.92 6.29
N THR A 122 -16.07 -2.75 6.32
CA THR A 122 -16.16 -4.13 6.81
C THR A 122 -16.34 -4.20 8.32
N PHE A 123 -15.60 -3.40 9.07
CA PHE A 123 -15.62 -3.39 10.53
C PHE A 123 -16.56 -2.30 11.08
N ARG A 124 -17.84 -2.41 10.74
CA ARG A 124 -18.88 -1.52 11.25
C ARG A 124 -18.92 -1.53 12.78
N GLY A 125 -18.71 -0.36 13.39
CA GLY A 125 -18.68 -0.20 14.85
C GLY A 125 -17.28 -0.19 15.47
N LEU A 126 -16.22 -0.40 14.67
CA LEU A 126 -14.84 -0.12 15.07
C LEU A 126 -14.43 1.23 14.46
N ASP A 127 -14.19 2.21 15.31
CA ASP A 127 -13.67 3.49 14.86
C ASP A 127 -12.15 3.38 14.64
N ILE A 128 -11.74 3.25 13.36
CA ILE A 128 -10.33 3.19 12.96
C ILE A 128 -9.83 4.62 12.77
N SER A 129 -9.73 5.35 13.89
CA SER A 129 -9.23 6.73 13.93
C SER A 129 -8.36 6.98 15.16
N GLY A 130 -7.63 8.07 15.18
CA GLY A 130 -6.85 8.53 16.32
C GLY A 130 -5.88 7.48 16.88
N PRO A 131 -6.06 7.01 18.15
CA PRO A 131 -5.16 6.04 18.77
C PRO A 131 -5.17 4.64 18.14
N LEU A 132 -6.25 4.27 17.43
CA LEU A 132 -6.39 2.96 16.78
C LEU A 132 -5.95 2.99 15.31
N GLU A 133 -5.81 4.15 14.69
CA GLU A 133 -5.34 4.28 13.33
C GLU A 133 -3.86 3.87 13.22
N PRO A 134 -3.52 2.79 12.48
CA PRO A 134 -2.14 2.37 12.30
C PRO A 134 -1.33 3.38 11.50
N ALA A 135 -0.04 3.49 11.83
CA ALA A 135 0.90 4.29 11.06
C ALA A 135 1.05 3.77 9.62
N HIS A 136 1.33 4.66 8.68
CA HIS A 136 1.58 4.26 7.28
C HIS A 136 2.82 3.37 7.15
N SER A 137 3.86 3.66 7.94
CA SER A 137 5.05 2.81 8.03
C SER A 137 4.77 1.39 8.49
N LEU A 138 3.75 1.18 9.35
CA LEU A 138 3.32 -0.15 9.76
C LEU A 138 2.65 -0.91 8.62
N TYR A 139 1.83 -0.24 7.81
CA TYR A 139 1.25 -0.84 6.59
C TYR A 139 2.33 -1.20 5.57
N ASP A 140 3.31 -0.31 5.34
CA ASP A 140 4.42 -0.55 4.42
C ASP A 140 5.28 -1.75 4.89
N LEU A 141 5.49 -1.89 6.21
CA LEU A 141 6.19 -3.04 6.79
C LEU A 141 5.42 -4.34 6.52
N CYS A 142 4.11 -4.37 6.77
CA CYS A 142 3.29 -5.55 6.48
C CYS A 142 3.23 -5.85 4.98
N ALA A 143 3.12 -4.85 4.12
CA ALA A 143 3.15 -5.02 2.67
C ALA A 143 4.47 -5.64 2.19
N SER A 144 5.61 -5.20 2.75
CA SER A 144 6.92 -5.77 2.42
C SER A 144 7.06 -7.25 2.83
N MET A 145 6.39 -7.68 3.89
CA MET A 145 6.34 -9.11 4.28
C MET A 145 5.61 -9.95 3.24
N VAL A 146 4.51 -9.43 2.69
CA VAL A 146 3.76 -10.11 1.63
C VAL A 146 4.60 -10.21 0.36
N GLU A 147 5.28 -9.12 -0.05
CA GLU A 147 6.15 -9.13 -1.24
C GLU A 147 7.30 -10.12 -1.13
N LYS A 148 7.92 -10.21 0.05
CA LYS A 148 9.02 -11.14 0.32
C LYS A 148 8.56 -12.57 0.58
N ASN A 149 7.23 -12.79 0.69
CA ASN A 149 6.64 -14.05 1.15
C ASN A 149 7.24 -14.54 2.47
N GLU A 150 7.53 -13.61 3.39
CA GLU A 150 8.19 -13.86 4.65
C GLU A 150 7.47 -13.14 5.78
N VAL A 151 6.99 -13.88 6.78
CA VAL A 151 6.30 -13.31 7.94
C VAL A 151 7.29 -13.09 9.08
N ALA A 152 7.49 -11.84 9.45
CA ALA A 152 8.32 -11.46 10.59
C ALA A 152 7.46 -10.97 11.78
N TYR A 153 7.95 -11.21 12.98
CA TYR A 153 7.29 -10.71 14.18
C TYR A 153 7.40 -9.18 14.29
N ILE A 154 6.27 -8.52 14.46
CA ILE A 154 6.22 -7.08 14.71
C ILE A 154 5.97 -6.87 16.21
N GLY A 155 7.00 -6.38 16.92
CA GLY A 155 6.88 -6.04 18.34
C GLY A 155 5.89 -4.89 18.57
N PRO A 156 5.17 -4.87 19.71
CA PRO A 156 4.20 -3.81 20.01
C PRO A 156 4.81 -2.40 20.00
N THR A 157 6.09 -2.26 20.34
CA THR A 157 6.81 -0.98 20.32
C THR A 157 6.92 -0.37 18.91
N LYS A 158 6.85 -1.21 17.86
CA LYS A 158 6.88 -0.79 16.45
C LYS A 158 5.49 -0.47 15.88
N CYS A 159 4.42 -0.70 16.67
CA CYS A 159 3.05 -0.49 16.22
C CYS A 159 2.58 0.93 16.54
N LEU A 160 3.15 1.94 15.88
CA LEU A 160 2.78 3.34 16.04
C LEU A 160 1.35 3.60 15.55
N SER A 161 0.70 4.62 16.15
CA SER A 161 -0.48 5.22 15.54
C SER A 161 -0.07 6.25 14.47
N ARG A 162 -1.01 6.57 13.58
CA ARG A 162 -0.79 7.62 12.57
C ARG A 162 -0.44 8.96 13.21
N GLN A 163 -1.08 9.28 14.32
CA GLN A 163 -0.78 10.50 15.07
C GLN A 163 0.65 10.50 15.62
N GLN A 164 1.10 9.38 16.19
CA GLN A 164 2.48 9.25 16.69
C GLN A 164 3.52 9.33 15.56
N GLU A 165 3.23 8.76 14.39
CA GLU A 165 4.08 8.87 13.22
C GLU A 165 4.22 10.33 12.73
N LEU A 166 3.11 11.09 12.73
CA LEU A 166 3.12 12.51 12.33
C LEU A 166 3.83 13.41 13.34
N MET A 167 3.75 13.06 14.64
CA MET A 167 4.45 13.77 15.72
C MET A 167 5.91 13.33 15.88
N GLY A 168 6.21 12.10 15.48
CA GLY A 168 7.56 11.55 15.47
C GLY A 168 8.44 12.31 14.48
N SER A 169 9.64 12.60 14.89
CA SER A 169 10.62 13.47 14.24
C SER A 169 10.71 13.28 12.72
N LYS A 170 10.84 14.40 12.03
CA LYS A 170 11.37 14.46 10.66
C LYS A 170 12.64 13.61 10.61
N PRO A 171 12.82 12.74 9.60
CA PRO A 171 14.03 11.96 9.45
C PRO A 171 15.22 12.93 9.45
N GLU A 172 16.15 12.76 10.37
CA GLU A 172 17.42 13.49 10.34
C GLU A 172 18.14 13.05 9.08
N LYS A 173 18.30 13.98 8.16
CA LYS A 173 19.09 13.78 6.95
C LYS A 173 20.56 13.90 7.34
N GLU A 174 21.21 12.79 7.61
CA GLU A 174 22.67 12.77 7.75
C GLU A 174 23.32 12.80 6.37
N LEU A 175 24.12 13.84 6.17
CA LEU A 175 25.05 13.93 5.04
C LEU A 175 26.26 13.04 5.35
N GLN A 176 26.30 11.83 4.78
CA GLN A 176 27.50 10.99 4.85
C GLN A 176 28.35 11.20 3.60
N LEU A 177 29.62 11.55 3.83
CA LEU A 177 30.63 11.63 2.77
C LEU A 177 31.06 10.20 2.42
N ASP A 178 30.68 9.70 1.26
CA ASP A 178 31.23 8.44 0.76
C ASP A 178 32.62 8.70 0.18
N VAL A 179 33.65 8.44 1.01
CA VAL A 179 35.06 8.67 0.68
C VAL A 179 35.50 7.83 -0.53
N SER A 180 34.80 6.73 -0.84
CA SER A 180 35.13 5.85 -1.97
C SER A 180 34.66 6.37 -3.32
N LYS A 181 33.64 7.24 -3.34
CA LYS A 181 33.01 7.76 -4.56
C LYS A 181 33.09 9.29 -4.71
N THR A 182 33.71 9.99 -3.76
CA THR A 182 33.77 11.46 -3.70
C THR A 182 32.38 12.12 -3.89
N SER A 183 31.32 11.45 -3.45
CA SER A 183 29.94 11.92 -3.58
C SER A 183 29.29 12.05 -2.20
N LEU A 184 28.54 13.15 -2.02
CA LEU A 184 27.68 13.34 -0.85
C LEU A 184 26.42 12.47 -1.04
N VAL A 185 26.29 11.42 -0.24
CA VAL A 185 25.08 10.60 -0.20
C VAL A 185 24.22 11.04 0.97
N VAL A 186 23.03 11.50 0.69
CA VAL A 186 22.01 11.76 1.72
C VAL A 186 21.43 10.41 2.12
N LYS A 187 21.86 9.86 3.25
CA LYS A 187 21.17 8.72 3.85
C LYS A 187 20.04 9.25 4.72
N GLU A 188 18.83 8.97 4.34
CA GLU A 188 17.70 9.05 5.24
C GLU A 188 17.85 7.88 6.24
N GLN A 189 18.30 8.17 7.46
CA GLN A 189 18.11 7.20 8.53
C GLN A 189 16.62 7.04 8.73
N ALA A 190 16.11 5.87 8.39
CA ALA A 190 14.79 5.45 8.84
C ALA A 190 14.89 5.32 10.37
N ASN A 191 14.66 6.42 11.08
CA ASN A 191 14.42 6.35 12.52
C ASN A 191 13.20 5.45 12.66
N SER A 192 13.44 4.21 13.07
CA SER A 192 12.38 3.32 13.53
C SER A 192 11.86 3.91 14.83
N ALA A 193 10.95 4.89 14.71
CA ALA A 193 10.31 5.46 15.87
C ALA A 193 9.66 4.33 16.65
N GLU A 194 10.11 4.12 17.88
CA GLU A 194 9.53 3.13 18.78
C GLU A 194 8.71 3.84 19.83
N ILE A 195 7.54 3.29 20.14
CA ILE A 195 6.68 3.82 21.19
C ILE A 195 7.03 3.21 22.53
N HIS A 196 6.99 4.04 23.57
CA HIS A 196 7.04 3.56 24.95
C HIS A 196 5.65 3.06 25.36
N ILE A 197 5.55 1.76 25.59
CA ILE A 197 4.35 1.13 26.11
C ILE A 197 4.44 1.17 27.63
N THR A 198 3.60 2.00 28.25
CA THR A 198 3.63 2.26 29.69
C THR A 198 2.43 1.71 30.45
N SER A 199 1.37 1.31 29.73
CA SER A 199 0.12 0.81 30.32
C SER A 199 -0.47 -0.35 29.50
N ASP A 200 -1.36 -1.11 30.14
CA ASP A 200 -2.10 -2.19 29.50
C ASP A 200 -2.96 -1.68 28.34
N LEU A 201 -3.55 -0.49 28.50
CA LEU A 201 -4.32 0.14 27.43
C LEU A 201 -3.43 0.47 26.22
N SER A 202 -2.24 1.04 26.45
CA SER A 202 -1.31 1.38 25.37
C SER A 202 -0.82 0.12 24.63
N LEU A 203 -0.65 -0.97 25.36
CA LEU A 203 -0.32 -2.28 24.78
C LEU A 203 -1.48 -2.84 23.97
N TYR A 204 -2.69 -2.80 24.51
CA TYR A 204 -3.89 -3.24 23.79
C TYR A 204 -4.08 -2.49 22.47
N GLN A 205 -3.97 -1.16 22.50
CA GLN A 205 -4.04 -0.33 21.31
C GLN A 205 -2.94 -0.65 20.30
N ALA A 206 -1.70 -0.89 20.74
CA ALA A 206 -0.61 -1.29 19.86
C ALA A 206 -0.87 -2.63 19.15
N LEU A 207 -1.39 -3.62 19.91
CA LEU A 207 -1.78 -4.92 19.34
C LEU A 207 -2.96 -4.80 18.38
N GLN A 208 -3.93 -3.95 18.66
CA GLN A 208 -5.04 -3.66 17.74
C GLN A 208 -4.55 -3.04 16.44
N ARG A 209 -3.65 -2.04 16.49
CA ARG A 209 -3.02 -1.45 15.29
C ARG A 209 -2.28 -2.49 14.48
N ARG A 210 -1.50 -3.37 15.13
CA ARG A 210 -0.83 -4.49 14.43
C ARG A 210 -1.83 -5.36 13.70
N THR A 211 -2.91 -5.74 14.36
CA THR A 211 -3.95 -6.58 13.79
C THR A 211 -4.61 -5.93 12.58
N LEU A 212 -4.95 -4.65 12.68
CA LEU A 212 -5.52 -3.89 11.56
C LEU A 212 -4.56 -3.80 10.37
N ALA A 213 -3.26 -3.64 10.62
CA ALA A 213 -2.28 -3.60 9.55
C ALA A 213 -2.08 -4.97 8.87
N LEU A 214 -2.09 -6.05 9.62
CA LEU A 214 -2.01 -7.41 9.09
C LEU A 214 -3.25 -7.78 8.27
N ASP A 215 -4.43 -7.36 8.71
CA ASP A 215 -5.69 -7.58 8.00
C ASP A 215 -5.75 -6.79 6.68
N LEU A 216 -5.38 -5.51 6.71
CA LEU A 216 -5.35 -4.65 5.53
C LEU A 216 -4.45 -5.23 4.42
N THR A 217 -3.35 -5.86 4.81
CA THR A 217 -2.40 -6.48 3.86
C THR A 217 -2.76 -7.94 3.52
N GLY A 218 -3.77 -8.52 4.18
CA GLY A 218 -4.24 -9.87 3.94
C GLY A 218 -3.37 -10.97 4.54
N ILE A 219 -2.46 -10.63 5.48
CA ILE A 219 -1.62 -11.62 6.17
C ILE A 219 -2.43 -12.42 7.19
N ALA A 220 -3.27 -11.74 7.97
CA ALA A 220 -4.10 -12.38 8.99
C ALA A 220 -5.43 -11.62 9.18
N SER A 221 -6.53 -12.35 9.39
CA SER A 221 -7.84 -11.76 9.64
C SER A 221 -7.88 -11.03 10.98
N TYR A 222 -8.47 -9.84 10.99
CA TYR A 222 -8.69 -9.04 12.19
C TYR A 222 -9.44 -9.82 13.28
N GLU A 223 -10.49 -10.54 12.92
CA GLU A 223 -11.33 -11.27 13.89
C GLU A 223 -10.53 -12.36 14.62
N VAL A 224 -9.75 -13.14 13.88
CA VAL A 224 -8.92 -14.20 14.46
C VAL A 224 -7.88 -13.62 15.42
N MET A 225 -7.22 -12.54 15.00
CA MET A 225 -6.20 -11.88 15.81
C MET A 225 -6.79 -11.19 17.04
N ARG A 226 -8.00 -10.65 16.93
CA ARG A 226 -8.74 -10.06 18.06
C ARG A 226 -9.04 -11.10 19.13
N ILE A 227 -9.54 -12.27 18.76
CA ILE A 227 -9.78 -13.38 19.69
C ILE A 227 -8.49 -13.74 20.44
N TRP A 228 -7.36 -13.77 19.73
CA TRP A 228 -6.07 -14.03 20.35
C TRP A 228 -5.69 -12.93 21.36
N ILE A 229 -5.89 -11.65 21.03
CA ILE A 229 -5.62 -10.53 21.95
C ILE A 229 -6.52 -10.63 23.19
N ASP A 230 -7.81 -10.85 23.02
CA ASP A 230 -8.76 -10.96 24.11
C ASP A 230 -8.39 -12.12 25.06
N ARG A 231 -7.97 -13.25 24.50
CA ARG A 231 -7.49 -14.40 25.28
C ARG A 231 -6.18 -14.09 26.02
N LEU A 232 -5.26 -13.36 25.40
CA LEU A 232 -4.02 -12.92 26.03
C LEU A 232 -4.31 -12.05 27.26
N PHE A 233 -5.21 -11.08 27.14
CA PHE A 233 -5.59 -10.20 28.26
C PHE A 233 -6.40 -10.93 29.33
N ALA A 234 -7.24 -11.87 28.96
CA ALA A 234 -7.96 -12.72 29.94
C ALA A 234 -6.99 -13.58 30.76
N LEU A 235 -5.98 -14.18 30.13
CA LEU A 235 -4.95 -14.95 30.84
C LEU A 235 -4.10 -14.05 31.75
N TYR A 236 -3.79 -12.84 31.29
CA TYR A 236 -3.06 -11.87 32.08
C TYR A 236 -3.84 -11.42 33.31
N ALA A 237 -5.15 -11.17 33.18
CA ALA A 237 -6.01 -10.78 34.29
C ALA A 237 -6.14 -11.91 35.37
N GLN A 238 -6.00 -13.16 34.97
CA GLN A 238 -6.03 -14.32 35.87
C GLN A 238 -4.69 -14.59 36.58
N SER A 239 -3.62 -13.90 36.19
CA SER A 239 -2.29 -14.09 36.79
C SER A 239 -2.24 -13.57 38.24
N PRO A 240 -1.75 -14.34 39.22
CA PRO A 240 -1.73 -13.95 40.64
C PRO A 240 -0.79 -12.77 40.94
N ALA A 241 0.03 -12.37 40.02
CA ALA A 241 0.91 -11.20 40.15
C ALA A 241 0.86 -10.40 38.86
N PRO A 242 -0.20 -9.65 38.61
CA PRO A 242 -0.32 -8.82 37.43
C PRO A 242 0.71 -7.69 37.51
N GLY A 243 1.63 -7.68 36.59
CA GLY A 243 2.61 -6.61 36.44
C GLY A 243 2.96 -6.48 34.97
N PHE A 244 2.94 -5.25 34.47
CA PHE A 244 3.24 -4.94 33.06
C PHE A 244 4.57 -5.54 32.58
N SER A 245 5.56 -5.67 33.46
CA SER A 245 6.85 -6.31 33.18
C SER A 245 6.74 -7.80 32.82
N LYS A 246 5.75 -8.53 33.38
CA LYS A 246 5.52 -9.95 33.04
C LYS A 246 4.83 -10.12 31.69
N MET A 247 3.90 -9.25 31.33
CA MET A 247 3.27 -9.29 30.03
C MET A 247 4.26 -9.02 28.90
N LYS A 248 5.24 -8.14 29.13
CA LYS A 248 6.35 -7.88 28.22
C LYS A 248 7.26 -9.11 28.02
N ALA A 249 7.42 -9.96 29.06
CA ALA A 249 8.17 -11.20 28.97
C ALA A 249 7.42 -12.31 28.21
N PHE A 250 6.07 -12.31 28.27
CA PHE A 250 5.22 -13.29 27.57
C PHE A 250 5.16 -13.03 26.04
N MET A 251 5.52 -11.83 25.60
CA MET A 251 5.48 -11.42 24.20
C MET A 251 6.85 -11.39 23.52
N LYS A 252 7.90 -11.83 24.20
CA LYS A 252 9.22 -12.11 23.61
C LYS A 252 9.29 -13.56 23.14
#